data_5b7e05e2ab243e79e196611ebc0bf2a0
#
_entry.id   5b7e05e2ab243e79e196611ebc0bf2a0
#
_cell.length_a   1.000
_cell.length_b   1.000
_cell.length_c   1.000
_cell.angle_alpha   90.00
_cell.angle_beta   90.00
_cell.angle_gamma   90.00
#
_symmetry.space_group_name_H-M   'P 1'
#
loop_
_entity.id
_entity.type
_entity.pdbx_description
1 polymer ?
#
loop_
_entity_poly.entity_id
_entity_poly.type
_entity_poly.pdbx_seq_one_letter_code
_entity_poly.pdbx_strand_id
1 'polypeptide(L)'
;MSLGISTASFYPLETEAALRKIAEHGVTCAEIFYNAKSELKNAFTDDVLLLMRHTGLRISALHPMLSFAEPYMLFSEYLRRFEESRDEFQRYFELAATLGAKYVNLHGDRPTGRLPVEEYCERFAMLADDGRRFGVTLCQENVNGYRSADPEFLQDMVRLLGDQVCFTLDVKQCIRAGYTVGQIMEAMQGKIRHVHISDHSPAGDCLLPLNGGFDFPELFARLNAQGFSGDCVIEVYQNAYRDDSEIFESYDRLTAAVKADARCRDV
;
A
#
# COMPACT_ATOMS: atom_id res chain seq x y z
N MET A 1 1.97 -0.21 -15.48
CA MET A 1 1.14 0.03 -14.28
C MET A 1 -0.15 -0.76 -14.41
N SER A 2 -0.67 -1.38 -13.33
CA SER A 2 -1.97 -2.06 -13.34
C SER A 2 -2.89 -1.44 -12.28
N LEU A 3 -4.19 -1.46 -12.54
CA LEU A 3 -5.19 -1.15 -11.52
C LEU A 3 -5.63 -2.44 -10.82
N GLY A 4 -5.89 -2.34 -9.52
CA GLY A 4 -6.32 -3.45 -8.68
C GLY A 4 -7.19 -3.00 -7.51
N ILE A 5 -7.48 -3.93 -6.61
CA ILE A 5 -8.27 -3.66 -5.40
C ILE A 5 -7.56 -4.31 -4.20
N SER A 6 -7.47 -3.57 -3.08
CA SER A 6 -7.00 -4.11 -1.80
C SER A 6 -8.10 -4.88 -1.07
N THR A 7 -7.77 -6.03 -0.49
CA THR A 7 -8.70 -6.80 0.35
C THR A 7 -9.17 -6.03 1.58
N ALA A 8 -8.40 -5.02 2.02
CA ALA A 8 -8.80 -4.10 3.10
C ALA A 8 -10.14 -3.42 2.81
N SER A 9 -10.46 -3.18 1.54
CA SER A 9 -11.72 -2.54 1.14
C SER A 9 -12.96 -3.36 1.47
N PHE A 10 -12.82 -4.66 1.68
CA PHE A 10 -13.93 -5.59 1.96
C PHE A 10 -14.05 -5.98 3.45
N TYR A 11 -13.19 -5.41 4.33
CA TYR A 11 -13.30 -5.71 5.76
C TYR A 11 -14.73 -5.42 6.26
N PRO A 12 -15.39 -6.31 7.07
CA PRO A 12 -14.82 -7.46 7.79
C PRO A 12 -14.93 -8.82 7.07
N LEU A 13 -15.07 -8.85 5.75
CA LEU A 13 -15.06 -10.10 5.00
C LEU A 13 -13.68 -10.78 5.15
N GLU A 14 -13.67 -12.12 5.26
CA GLU A 14 -12.42 -12.89 5.30
C GLU A 14 -11.59 -12.66 4.02
N THR A 15 -10.28 -12.58 4.17
CA THR A 15 -9.34 -12.17 3.12
C THR A 15 -9.44 -13.05 1.87
N GLU A 16 -9.57 -14.37 2.02
CA GLU A 16 -9.75 -15.29 0.89
C GLU A 16 -11.11 -15.13 0.21
N ALA A 17 -12.15 -14.74 0.94
CA ALA A 17 -13.45 -14.43 0.34
C ALA A 17 -13.41 -13.12 -0.44
N ALA A 18 -12.71 -12.11 0.06
CA ALA A 18 -12.45 -10.86 -0.65
C ALA A 18 -11.67 -11.11 -1.95
N LEU A 19 -10.60 -11.91 -1.90
CA LEU A 19 -9.81 -12.28 -3.08
C LEU A 19 -10.65 -13.01 -4.13
N ARG A 20 -11.54 -13.93 -3.71
CA ARG A 20 -12.46 -14.62 -4.63
C ARG A 20 -13.39 -13.63 -5.34
N LYS A 21 -14.02 -12.70 -4.63
CA LYS A 21 -14.88 -11.66 -5.23
C LYS A 21 -14.10 -10.80 -6.24
N ILE A 22 -12.89 -10.37 -5.88
CA ILE A 22 -12.01 -9.59 -6.76
C ILE A 22 -11.73 -10.38 -8.06
N ALA A 23 -11.36 -11.65 -7.94
CA ALA A 23 -11.06 -12.51 -9.08
C ALA A 23 -12.29 -12.84 -9.94
N GLU A 24 -13.44 -13.11 -9.32
CA GLU A 24 -14.71 -13.38 -10.01
C GLU A 24 -15.21 -12.22 -10.84
N HIS A 25 -14.93 -10.98 -10.41
CA HIS A 25 -15.20 -9.78 -11.22
C HIS A 25 -14.24 -9.61 -12.41
N GLY A 26 -13.16 -10.39 -12.48
CA GLY A 26 -12.17 -10.29 -13.55
C GLY A 26 -11.07 -9.26 -13.28
N VAL A 27 -10.94 -8.75 -12.05
CA VAL A 27 -9.81 -7.92 -11.64
C VAL A 27 -8.56 -8.79 -11.56
N THR A 28 -7.48 -8.35 -12.20
CA THR A 28 -6.26 -9.16 -12.36
C THR A 28 -5.14 -8.80 -11.38
N CYS A 29 -5.35 -7.81 -10.52
CA CYS A 29 -4.36 -7.33 -9.56
C CYS A 29 -5.02 -7.08 -8.21
N ALA A 30 -4.44 -7.59 -7.13
CA ALA A 30 -4.91 -7.33 -5.78
C ALA A 30 -3.74 -7.06 -4.81
N GLU A 31 -4.05 -6.38 -3.72
CA GLU A 31 -3.23 -6.34 -2.53
C GLU A 31 -3.89 -7.20 -1.44
N ILE A 32 -3.08 -7.91 -0.65
CA ILE A 32 -3.54 -8.63 0.52
C ILE A 32 -3.26 -7.81 1.77
N PHE A 33 -4.32 -7.41 2.46
CA PHE A 33 -4.23 -6.91 3.83
C PHE A 33 -4.51 -8.08 4.78
N TYR A 34 -3.48 -8.47 5.55
CA TYR A 34 -3.60 -9.54 6.53
C TYR A 34 -4.37 -9.08 7.76
N ASN A 35 -5.35 -9.87 8.22
CA ASN A 35 -6.19 -9.57 9.38
C ASN A 35 -5.99 -10.54 10.53
N ALA A 36 -5.47 -11.73 10.29
CA ALA A 36 -5.36 -12.78 11.30
C ALA A 36 -4.08 -13.60 11.16
N LYS A 37 -3.56 -14.12 12.30
CA LYS A 37 -2.37 -15.00 12.30
C LYS A 37 -2.57 -16.30 11.52
N SER A 38 -3.80 -16.76 11.36
CA SER A 38 -4.13 -17.94 10.53
C SER A 38 -3.80 -17.72 9.06
N GLU A 39 -3.89 -16.49 8.57
CA GLU A 39 -3.58 -16.12 7.19
C GLU A 39 -2.07 -16.14 6.88
N LEU A 40 -1.21 -16.15 7.92
CA LEU A 40 0.23 -16.33 7.75
C LEU A 40 0.67 -17.81 7.64
N LYS A 41 -0.29 -18.75 7.66
CA LYS A 41 0.00 -20.19 7.57
C LYS A 41 0.00 -20.65 6.12
N ASN A 42 0.72 -21.74 5.88
CA ASN A 42 0.84 -22.33 4.54
C ASN A 42 -0.52 -22.69 3.91
N ALA A 43 -1.49 -23.19 4.69
CA ALA A 43 -2.82 -23.50 4.19
C ALA A 43 -3.50 -22.32 3.49
N PHE A 44 -3.47 -21.13 4.09
CA PHE A 44 -3.98 -19.91 3.46
C PHE A 44 -3.19 -19.57 2.18
N THR A 45 -1.87 -19.63 2.26
CA THR A 45 -1.00 -19.36 1.09
C THR A 45 -1.28 -20.31 -0.07
N ASP A 46 -1.47 -21.61 0.22
CA ASP A 46 -1.80 -22.62 -0.78
C ASP A 46 -3.15 -22.36 -1.45
N ASP A 47 -4.17 -21.95 -0.69
CA ASP A 47 -5.48 -21.56 -1.20
C ASP A 47 -5.40 -20.32 -2.11
N VAL A 48 -4.62 -19.30 -1.72
CA VAL A 48 -4.37 -18.12 -2.55
C VAL A 48 -3.64 -18.49 -3.84
N LEU A 49 -2.60 -19.32 -3.77
CA LEU A 49 -1.87 -19.80 -4.95
C LEU A 49 -2.78 -20.60 -5.90
N LEU A 50 -3.70 -21.40 -5.34
CA LEU A 50 -4.69 -22.12 -6.14
C LEU A 50 -5.63 -21.16 -6.86
N LEU A 51 -6.16 -20.15 -6.17
CA LEU A 51 -7.00 -19.09 -6.75
C LEU A 51 -6.24 -18.35 -7.87
N MET A 52 -5.00 -17.92 -7.61
CA MET A 52 -4.17 -17.23 -8.62
C MET A 52 -3.98 -18.07 -9.89
N ARG A 53 -3.70 -19.37 -9.74
CA ARG A 53 -3.55 -20.28 -10.91
C ARG A 53 -4.83 -20.42 -11.73
N HIS A 54 -6.00 -20.47 -11.08
CA HIS A 54 -7.26 -20.66 -11.76
C HIS A 54 -7.80 -19.39 -12.43
N THR A 55 -7.49 -18.22 -11.88
CA THR A 55 -8.11 -16.96 -12.29
C THR A 55 -7.15 -16.02 -13.03
N GLY A 56 -5.84 -16.24 -12.88
CA GLY A 56 -4.83 -15.30 -13.36
C GLY A 56 -4.67 -14.06 -12.47
N LEU A 57 -5.31 -14.04 -11.29
CA LEU A 57 -5.13 -12.95 -10.31
C LEU A 57 -3.67 -12.90 -9.87
N ARG A 58 -3.10 -11.70 -9.83
CA ARG A 58 -1.75 -11.40 -9.36
C ARG A 58 -1.82 -10.62 -8.05
N ILE A 59 -0.98 -10.97 -7.09
CA ILE A 59 -0.82 -10.20 -5.87
C ILE A 59 0.32 -9.18 -6.09
N SER A 60 0.03 -7.89 -5.89
CA SER A 60 1.00 -6.79 -6.07
C SER A 60 1.77 -6.47 -4.80
N ALA A 61 1.08 -6.42 -3.68
CA ALA A 61 1.63 -6.03 -2.39
C ALA A 61 0.99 -6.81 -1.24
N LEU A 62 1.69 -6.86 -0.12
CA LEU A 62 1.17 -7.35 1.16
C LEU A 62 1.16 -6.22 2.18
N HIS A 63 0.10 -6.15 2.96
CA HIS A 63 -0.01 -5.24 4.09
C HIS A 63 0.00 -6.04 5.40
N PRO A 64 0.99 -5.84 6.29
CA PRO A 64 1.08 -6.58 7.55
C PRO A 64 -0.09 -6.33 8.49
N MET A 65 -0.54 -7.38 9.15
CA MET A 65 -1.67 -7.37 10.08
C MET A 65 -1.51 -6.40 11.26
N LEU A 66 -0.29 -6.22 11.75
CA LEU A 66 0.00 -5.46 12.97
C LEU A 66 0.52 -4.05 12.70
N SER A 67 0.20 -3.47 11.55
CA SER A 67 0.70 -2.13 11.17
C SER A 67 0.38 -1.05 12.21
N PHE A 68 -0.75 -1.15 12.94
CA PHE A 68 -1.06 -0.25 14.05
C PHE A 68 -0.10 -0.40 15.26
N ALA A 69 0.57 -1.54 15.40
CA ALA A 69 1.50 -1.85 16.51
C ALA A 69 2.98 -1.58 16.15
N GLU A 70 3.30 -1.30 14.89
CA GLU A 70 4.65 -1.02 14.43
C GLU A 70 5.40 0.03 15.25
N PRO A 71 4.77 1.16 15.67
CA PRO A 71 5.44 2.14 16.53
C PRO A 71 6.00 1.53 17.81
N TYR A 72 5.27 0.57 18.36
CA TYR A 72 5.64 -0.09 19.60
C TYR A 72 6.62 -1.24 19.39
N MET A 73 6.45 -1.99 18.32
CA MET A 73 7.23 -3.19 18.02
C MET A 73 8.56 -2.86 17.35
N LEU A 74 8.53 -2.05 16.30
CA LEU A 74 9.70 -1.78 15.46
C LEU A 74 10.43 -0.49 15.84
N PHE A 75 9.68 0.52 16.34
CA PHE A 75 10.24 1.87 16.53
C PHE A 75 10.27 2.35 17.99
N SER A 76 10.12 1.44 18.96
CA SER A 76 10.33 1.77 20.37
C SER A 76 11.81 1.79 20.74
N GLU A 77 12.16 2.50 21.84
CA GLU A 77 13.53 2.52 22.38
C GLU A 77 14.02 1.16 22.91
N TYR A 78 13.14 0.15 22.98
CA TYR A 78 13.47 -1.18 23.48
C TYR A 78 13.99 -2.09 22.36
N LEU A 79 15.31 -2.13 22.17
CA LEU A 79 15.96 -2.77 21.02
C LEU A 79 15.54 -4.23 20.81
N ARG A 80 15.37 -5.02 21.88
CA ARG A 80 14.95 -6.43 21.76
C ARG A 80 13.61 -6.58 21.05
N ARG A 81 12.67 -5.62 21.21
CA ARG A 81 11.40 -5.66 20.45
C ARG A 81 11.65 -5.52 18.97
N PHE A 82 12.53 -4.60 18.58
CA PHE A 82 12.88 -4.44 17.16
C PHE A 82 13.47 -5.74 16.60
N GLU A 83 14.41 -6.37 17.32
CA GLU A 83 15.04 -7.62 16.88
C GLU A 83 14.01 -8.74 16.69
N GLU A 84 13.15 -8.98 17.70
CA GLU A 84 12.10 -10.02 17.62
C GLU A 84 11.04 -9.71 16.55
N SER A 85 10.64 -8.43 16.42
CA SER A 85 9.65 -8.03 15.40
C SER A 85 10.22 -8.07 13.99
N ARG A 86 11.51 -7.82 13.82
CA ARG A 86 12.22 -7.98 12.55
C ARG A 86 12.17 -9.43 12.09
N ASP A 87 12.34 -10.39 13.00
CA ASP A 87 12.22 -11.82 12.69
C ASP A 87 10.78 -12.18 12.26
N GLU A 88 9.76 -11.60 12.92
CA GLU A 88 8.36 -11.76 12.49
C GLU A 88 8.11 -11.13 11.11
N PHE A 89 8.74 -10.01 10.79
CA PHE A 89 8.61 -9.35 9.49
C PHE A 89 9.19 -10.18 8.34
N GLN A 90 10.20 -11.01 8.58
CA GLN A 90 10.73 -11.93 7.57
C GLN A 90 9.65 -12.86 7.03
N ARG A 91 8.67 -13.25 7.86
CA ARG A 91 7.55 -14.07 7.41
C ARG A 91 6.70 -13.39 6.33
N TYR A 92 6.48 -12.08 6.42
CA TYR A 92 5.78 -11.33 5.37
C TYR A 92 6.59 -11.28 4.07
N PHE A 93 7.91 -11.15 4.15
CA PHE A 93 8.77 -11.19 2.96
C PHE A 93 8.78 -12.58 2.30
N GLU A 94 8.83 -13.65 3.07
CA GLU A 94 8.68 -15.03 2.56
C GLU A 94 7.35 -15.24 1.84
N LEU A 95 6.25 -14.77 2.46
CA LEU A 95 4.91 -14.87 1.89
C LEU A 95 4.79 -14.02 0.61
N ALA A 96 5.34 -12.81 0.61
CA ALA A 96 5.38 -11.96 -0.57
C ALA A 96 6.13 -12.65 -1.72
N ALA A 97 7.32 -13.18 -1.46
CA ALA A 97 8.09 -13.92 -2.46
C ALA A 97 7.33 -15.15 -2.98
N THR A 98 6.68 -15.91 -2.09
CA THR A 98 5.88 -17.11 -2.43
C THR A 98 4.69 -16.76 -3.33
N LEU A 99 4.00 -15.65 -3.04
CA LEU A 99 2.85 -15.17 -3.80
C LEU A 99 3.25 -14.33 -5.03
N GLY A 100 4.55 -14.08 -5.23
CA GLY A 100 5.05 -13.23 -6.32
C GLY A 100 4.73 -11.74 -6.14
N ALA A 101 4.35 -11.34 -4.92
CA ALA A 101 4.14 -9.94 -4.58
C ALA A 101 5.49 -9.20 -4.50
N LYS A 102 5.53 -7.98 -5.02
CA LYS A 102 6.77 -7.19 -5.09
C LYS A 102 6.98 -6.30 -3.88
N TYR A 103 5.92 -5.96 -3.17
CA TYR A 103 5.94 -4.92 -2.14
C TYR A 103 5.36 -5.43 -0.83
N VAL A 104 5.92 -4.92 0.28
CA VAL A 104 5.35 -5.02 1.63
C VAL A 104 5.25 -3.61 2.18
N ASN A 105 4.07 -3.21 2.65
CA ASN A 105 3.81 -1.89 3.18
C ASN A 105 4.19 -1.77 4.66
N LEU A 106 4.63 -0.58 5.08
CA LEU A 106 4.99 -0.24 6.44
C LEU A 106 4.37 1.12 6.80
N HIS A 107 3.62 1.19 7.90
CA HIS A 107 3.09 2.46 8.44
C HIS A 107 4.17 3.25 9.20
N GLY A 108 5.00 2.56 9.98
CA GLY A 108 6.11 3.16 10.70
C GLY A 108 5.76 3.67 12.09
N ASP A 109 6.32 4.81 12.50
CA ASP A 109 6.25 5.35 13.85
C ASP A 109 5.26 6.52 13.98
N ARG A 110 4.80 6.75 15.21
CA ARG A 110 3.93 7.88 15.56
C ARG A 110 4.75 9.16 15.74
N PRO A 111 4.15 10.36 15.58
CA PRO A 111 4.82 11.62 15.87
C PRO A 111 5.30 11.75 17.33
N THR A 112 4.67 11.02 18.25
CA THR A 112 5.07 10.94 19.66
C THR A 112 6.21 9.96 19.94
N GLY A 113 6.67 9.24 18.92
CA GLY A 113 7.84 8.35 19.00
C GLY A 113 9.11 9.11 19.35
N ARG A 114 10.03 8.45 20.06
CA ARG A 114 11.24 9.09 20.60
C ARG A 114 12.49 8.82 19.80
N LEU A 115 12.42 7.92 18.81
CA LEU A 115 13.59 7.63 18.00
C LEU A 115 13.99 8.84 17.15
N PRO A 116 15.26 9.24 17.14
CA PRO A 116 15.79 10.16 16.14
C PRO A 116 15.47 9.66 14.70
N VAL A 117 15.38 10.57 13.75
CA VAL A 117 15.08 10.19 12.36
C VAL A 117 16.17 9.28 11.77
N GLU A 118 17.42 9.49 12.18
CA GLU A 118 18.57 8.66 11.80
C GLU A 118 18.39 7.21 12.23
N GLU A 119 18.03 7.00 13.50
CA GLU A 119 17.81 5.65 14.05
C GLU A 119 16.57 4.98 13.41
N TYR A 120 15.50 5.75 13.16
CA TYR A 120 14.36 5.27 12.40
C TYR A 120 14.78 4.76 11.02
N CYS A 121 15.57 5.55 10.29
CA CYS A 121 16.07 5.20 8.97
C CYS A 121 17.01 3.99 9.00
N GLU A 122 17.87 3.86 10.01
CA GLU A 122 18.69 2.67 10.19
C GLU A 122 17.85 1.39 10.35
N ARG A 123 16.80 1.44 11.18
CA ARG A 123 15.88 0.30 11.36
C ARG A 123 15.09 -0.01 10.08
N PHE A 124 14.61 1.03 9.39
CA PHE A 124 13.96 0.86 8.10
C PHE A 124 14.92 0.19 7.10
N ALA A 125 16.17 0.64 7.01
CA ALA A 125 17.16 0.05 6.12
C ALA A 125 17.42 -1.43 6.42
N MET A 126 17.48 -1.80 7.71
CA MET A 126 17.65 -3.20 8.11
C MET A 126 16.47 -4.07 7.65
N LEU A 127 15.24 -3.59 7.80
CA LEU A 127 14.03 -4.29 7.30
C LEU A 127 14.00 -4.35 5.76
N ALA A 128 14.37 -3.27 5.09
CA ALA A 128 14.45 -3.21 3.64
C ALA A 128 15.52 -4.18 3.09
N ASP A 129 16.65 -4.32 3.78
CA ASP A 129 17.69 -5.30 3.44
C ASP A 129 17.18 -6.74 3.59
N ASP A 130 16.41 -7.02 4.63
CA ASP A 130 15.80 -8.33 4.80
C ASP A 130 14.81 -8.62 3.65
N GLY A 131 13.95 -7.68 3.30
CA GLY A 131 13.03 -7.82 2.16
C GLY A 131 13.77 -8.09 0.84
N ARG A 132 14.87 -7.37 0.58
CA ARG A 132 15.68 -7.56 -0.63
C ARG A 132 16.27 -8.98 -0.76
N ARG A 133 16.57 -9.68 0.34
CA ARG A 133 17.04 -11.08 0.31
C ARG A 133 15.98 -12.03 -0.25
N PHE A 134 14.70 -11.66 -0.14
CA PHE A 134 13.58 -12.38 -0.72
C PHE A 134 13.14 -11.83 -2.09
N GLY A 135 13.82 -10.80 -2.61
CA GLY A 135 13.42 -10.11 -3.85
C GLY A 135 12.20 -9.21 -3.67
N VAL A 136 11.91 -8.79 -2.44
CA VAL A 136 10.75 -7.98 -2.06
C VAL A 136 11.21 -6.59 -1.62
N THR A 137 10.47 -5.56 -2.02
CA THR A 137 10.72 -4.17 -1.64
C THR A 137 9.82 -3.77 -0.47
N LEU A 138 10.42 -3.28 0.61
CA LEU A 138 9.68 -2.62 1.69
C LEU A 138 9.33 -1.19 1.27
N CYS A 139 8.08 -0.79 1.43
CA CYS A 139 7.58 0.53 1.09
C CYS A 139 7.05 1.24 2.33
N GLN A 140 7.56 2.44 2.60
CA GLN A 140 7.00 3.33 3.63
C GLN A 140 5.72 3.97 3.10
N GLU A 141 4.60 3.77 3.77
CA GLU A 141 3.35 4.44 3.44
C GLU A 141 3.23 5.79 4.16
N ASN A 142 2.66 6.81 3.50
CA ASN A 142 2.33 8.09 4.11
C ASN A 142 1.02 7.99 4.89
N VAL A 143 1.09 7.75 6.19
CA VAL A 143 -0.10 7.49 7.02
C VAL A 143 -0.41 8.64 7.96
N ASN A 144 -1.63 9.17 7.89
CA ASN A 144 -2.10 10.21 8.80
C ASN A 144 -1.97 9.77 10.27
N GLY A 145 -1.42 10.65 11.10
CA GLY A 145 -1.13 10.36 12.51
C GLY A 145 0.13 9.51 12.73
N TYR A 146 0.92 9.27 11.69
CA TYR A 146 2.27 8.73 11.74
C TYR A 146 3.29 9.79 11.30
N ARG A 147 4.58 9.57 11.57
CA ARG A 147 5.66 10.49 11.13
C ARG A 147 5.69 10.63 9.61
N SER A 148 5.35 9.57 8.92
CA SER A 148 5.29 9.50 7.46
C SER A 148 4.17 10.33 6.82
N ALA A 149 3.27 10.93 7.62
CA ALA A 149 2.32 11.94 7.13
C ALA A 149 3.00 13.26 6.76
N ASP A 150 4.17 13.55 7.38
CA ASP A 150 4.88 14.81 7.21
C ASP A 150 5.82 14.75 6.00
N PRO A 151 5.69 15.67 5.01
CA PRO A 151 6.60 15.76 3.87
C PRO A 151 8.06 15.95 4.28
N GLU A 152 8.37 16.68 5.36
CA GLU A 152 9.74 16.87 5.82
C GLU A 152 10.36 15.55 6.27
N PHE A 153 9.60 14.73 6.99
CA PHE A 153 10.05 13.40 7.39
C PHE A 153 10.32 12.48 6.18
N LEU A 154 9.46 12.51 5.15
CA LEU A 154 9.68 11.75 3.91
C LEU A 154 10.95 12.21 3.18
N GLN A 155 11.19 13.54 3.12
CA GLN A 155 12.42 14.11 2.55
C GLN A 155 13.66 13.69 3.33
N ASP A 156 13.58 13.66 4.66
CA ASP A 156 14.67 13.16 5.50
C ASP A 156 14.96 11.68 5.23
N MET A 157 13.94 10.85 5.07
CA MET A 157 14.13 9.44 4.67
C MET A 157 14.83 9.34 3.31
N VAL A 158 14.44 10.15 2.33
CA VAL A 158 15.11 10.18 1.00
C VAL A 158 16.57 10.63 1.14
N ARG A 159 16.83 11.66 1.93
CA ARG A 159 18.18 12.18 2.16
C ARG A 159 19.10 11.18 2.85
N LEU A 160 18.57 10.46 3.85
CA LEU A 160 19.36 9.53 4.67
C LEU A 160 19.54 8.15 4.01
N LEU A 161 18.53 7.67 3.30
CA LEU A 161 18.48 6.31 2.76
C LEU A 161 18.80 6.23 1.26
N GLY A 162 18.70 7.34 0.53
CA GLY A 162 18.95 7.33 -0.91
C GLY A 162 18.08 6.32 -1.65
N ASP A 163 18.70 5.37 -2.34
CA ASP A 163 17.99 4.33 -3.11
C ASP A 163 17.46 3.16 -2.28
N GLN A 164 17.71 3.17 -0.97
CA GLN A 164 17.20 2.15 -0.07
C GLN A 164 15.75 2.36 0.33
N VAL A 165 15.21 3.59 0.19
CA VAL A 165 13.82 3.89 0.51
C VAL A 165 12.93 3.80 -0.72
N CYS A 166 11.79 3.16 -0.55
CA CYS A 166 10.67 3.18 -1.46
C CYS A 166 9.38 3.53 -0.70
N PHE A 167 8.40 4.04 -1.42
CA PHE A 167 7.17 4.53 -0.82
C PHE A 167 5.94 3.88 -1.43
N THR A 168 4.91 3.74 -0.57
CA THR A 168 3.51 3.59 -0.96
C THR A 168 2.84 4.95 -0.77
N LEU A 169 2.29 5.48 -1.85
CA LEU A 169 1.50 6.72 -1.82
C LEU A 169 0.03 6.37 -1.55
N ASP A 170 -0.52 6.85 -0.45
CA ASP A 170 -1.96 6.74 -0.17
C ASP A 170 -2.65 8.10 -0.28
N VAL A 171 -3.60 8.20 -1.23
CA VAL A 171 -4.33 9.44 -1.53
C VAL A 171 -5.15 9.92 -0.34
N LYS A 172 -5.91 9.03 0.32
CA LYS A 172 -6.75 9.41 1.48
C LYS A 172 -5.91 9.92 2.65
N GLN A 173 -4.73 9.33 2.85
CA GLN A 173 -3.85 9.72 3.95
C GLN A 173 -3.23 11.11 3.71
N CYS A 174 -2.94 11.48 2.44
CA CYS A 174 -2.53 12.84 2.10
C CYS A 174 -3.58 13.86 2.56
N ILE A 175 -4.83 13.64 2.14
CA ILE A 175 -5.95 14.54 2.42
C ILE A 175 -6.20 14.67 3.93
N ARG A 176 -6.20 13.56 4.66
CA ARG A 176 -6.37 13.52 6.12
C ARG A 176 -5.27 14.24 6.87
N ALA A 177 -4.05 14.19 6.37
CA ALA A 177 -2.91 14.89 6.94
C ALA A 177 -2.89 16.41 6.58
N GLY A 178 -3.81 16.86 5.72
CA GLY A 178 -3.91 18.26 5.30
C GLY A 178 -2.95 18.65 4.17
N TYR A 179 -2.39 17.69 3.47
CA TYR A 179 -1.49 17.90 2.34
C TYR A 179 -2.16 17.55 1.02
N THR A 180 -1.73 18.19 -0.05
CA THR A 180 -2.07 17.76 -1.40
C THR A 180 -1.27 16.53 -1.78
N VAL A 181 -1.82 15.68 -2.66
CA VAL A 181 -1.10 14.53 -3.22
C VAL A 181 0.20 14.97 -3.90
N GLY A 182 0.19 16.14 -4.59
CA GLY A 182 1.39 16.71 -5.21
C GLY A 182 2.52 16.98 -4.22
N GLN A 183 2.23 17.55 -3.04
CA GLN A 183 3.24 17.82 -2.01
C GLN A 183 3.90 16.52 -1.50
N ILE A 184 3.10 15.50 -1.26
CA ILE A 184 3.62 14.19 -0.82
C ILE A 184 4.43 13.51 -1.94
N MET A 185 3.96 13.54 -3.19
CA MET A 185 4.72 13.01 -4.33
C MET A 185 6.06 13.71 -4.53
N GLU A 186 6.11 15.05 -4.36
CA GLU A 186 7.35 15.83 -4.41
C GLU A 186 8.33 15.39 -3.29
N ALA A 187 7.82 15.19 -2.07
CA ALA A 187 8.63 14.72 -0.95
C ALA A 187 9.20 13.31 -1.18
N MET A 188 8.46 12.43 -1.84
CA MET A 188 8.88 11.06 -2.17
C MET A 188 9.87 10.95 -3.36
N GLN A 189 10.07 12.03 -4.10
CA GLN A 189 11.11 12.21 -5.13
C GLN A 189 11.23 11.05 -6.15
N GLY A 190 10.12 10.57 -6.72
CA GLY A 190 10.11 9.49 -7.71
C GLY A 190 10.40 8.09 -7.16
N LYS A 191 10.38 7.92 -5.84
CA LYS A 191 10.61 6.62 -5.18
C LYS A 191 9.32 5.88 -4.83
N ILE A 192 8.17 6.31 -5.38
CA ILE A 192 6.89 5.62 -5.25
C ILE A 192 6.94 4.31 -6.01
N ARG A 193 6.49 3.22 -5.37
CA ARG A 193 6.44 1.87 -5.96
C ARG A 193 5.06 1.24 -5.92
N HIS A 194 4.19 1.72 -5.05
CA HIS A 194 2.83 1.26 -4.89
C HIS A 194 1.92 2.44 -4.56
N VAL A 195 0.63 2.36 -4.92
CA VAL A 195 -0.31 3.46 -4.70
C VAL A 195 -1.65 2.92 -4.21
N HIS A 196 -2.13 3.46 -3.10
CA HIS A 196 -3.51 3.28 -2.65
C HIS A 196 -4.37 4.44 -3.14
N ILE A 197 -5.37 4.12 -3.95
CA ILE A 197 -6.26 5.11 -4.54
C ILE A 197 -7.64 5.09 -3.89
N SER A 198 -8.10 6.29 -3.60
CA SER A 198 -9.46 6.63 -3.16
C SER A 198 -9.80 8.00 -3.70
N ASP A 199 -11.04 8.40 -3.59
CA ASP A 199 -11.48 9.74 -3.95
C ASP A 199 -11.86 10.55 -2.71
N HIS A 200 -12.05 11.85 -2.88
CA HIS A 200 -12.46 12.76 -1.81
C HIS A 200 -13.32 13.89 -2.35
N SER A 201 -14.12 14.46 -1.45
CA SER A 201 -14.91 15.68 -1.67
C SER A 201 -15.06 16.42 -0.34
N PRO A 202 -15.67 17.62 -0.31
CA PRO A 202 -16.01 18.25 0.96
C PRO A 202 -16.92 17.41 1.87
N ALA A 203 -17.56 16.37 1.33
CA ALA A 203 -18.44 15.46 2.09
C ALA A 203 -17.73 14.25 2.70
N GLY A 204 -16.49 13.95 2.27
CA GLY A 204 -15.74 12.79 2.78
C GLY A 204 -14.34 12.67 2.19
N ASP A 205 -13.45 12.08 2.95
CA ASP A 205 -12.02 11.94 2.64
C ASP A 205 -11.64 10.54 2.11
N CYS A 206 -12.61 9.63 2.02
CA CYS A 206 -12.40 8.26 1.56
C CYS A 206 -13.65 7.80 0.79
N LEU A 207 -13.71 8.16 -0.49
CA LEU A 207 -14.78 7.80 -1.41
C LEU A 207 -14.25 6.80 -2.44
N LEU A 208 -15.15 6.04 -3.05
CA LEU A 208 -14.81 5.26 -4.23
C LEU A 208 -14.30 6.18 -5.35
N PRO A 209 -13.30 5.76 -6.13
CA PRO A 209 -12.82 6.52 -7.28
C PRO A 209 -13.95 6.99 -8.21
N LEU A 210 -13.86 8.24 -8.67
CA LEU A 210 -14.86 8.94 -9.50
C LEU A 210 -16.21 9.22 -8.81
N ASN A 211 -16.29 9.12 -7.48
CA ASN A 211 -17.43 9.56 -6.69
C ASN A 211 -17.18 10.89 -5.96
N GLY A 212 -15.97 11.43 -6.09
CA GLY A 212 -15.55 12.74 -5.58
C GLY A 212 -15.11 13.68 -6.69
N GLY A 213 -14.05 14.42 -6.45
CA GLY A 213 -13.52 15.41 -7.39
C GLY A 213 -12.03 15.27 -7.69
N PHE A 214 -11.42 14.11 -7.36
CA PHE A 214 -10.00 13.91 -7.56
C PHE A 214 -9.65 13.65 -9.03
N ASP A 215 -8.62 14.33 -9.55
CA ASP A 215 -8.16 14.16 -10.95
C ASP A 215 -7.21 12.94 -11.06
N PHE A 216 -7.77 11.75 -11.25
CA PHE A 216 -7.00 10.53 -11.45
C PHE A 216 -6.10 10.57 -12.68
N PRO A 217 -6.55 11.06 -13.85
CA PRO A 217 -5.66 11.24 -15.00
C PRO A 217 -4.41 12.08 -14.69
N GLU A 218 -4.56 13.16 -13.92
CA GLU A 218 -3.41 13.97 -13.50
C GLU A 218 -2.46 13.17 -12.57
N LEU A 219 -3.01 12.40 -11.61
CA LEU A 219 -2.20 11.53 -10.76
C LEU A 219 -1.38 10.55 -11.61
N PHE A 220 -2.02 9.85 -12.53
CA PHE A 220 -1.35 8.85 -13.36
C PHE A 220 -0.32 9.47 -14.31
N ALA A 221 -0.60 10.65 -14.87
CA ALA A 221 0.35 11.39 -15.67
C ALA A 221 1.61 11.79 -14.87
N ARG A 222 1.43 12.26 -13.62
CA ARG A 222 2.56 12.57 -12.72
C ARG A 222 3.36 11.35 -12.31
N LEU A 223 2.70 10.24 -12.00
CA LEU A 223 3.36 8.98 -11.69
C LEU A 223 4.19 8.50 -12.88
N ASN A 224 3.63 8.53 -14.09
CA ASN A 224 4.32 8.15 -15.31
C ASN A 224 5.54 9.06 -15.58
N ALA A 225 5.40 10.38 -15.43
CA ALA A 225 6.49 11.33 -15.57
C ALA A 225 7.65 11.08 -14.58
N GLN A 226 7.38 10.47 -13.42
CA GLN A 226 8.37 10.06 -12.44
C GLN A 226 8.94 8.63 -12.68
N GLY A 227 8.55 7.97 -13.78
CA GLY A 227 9.00 6.62 -14.10
C GLY A 227 8.37 5.52 -13.23
N PHE A 228 7.18 5.77 -12.67
CA PHE A 228 6.44 4.79 -11.89
C PHE A 228 6.10 3.56 -12.73
N SER A 229 6.45 2.38 -12.24
CA SER A 229 6.18 1.09 -12.89
C SER A 229 5.47 0.09 -11.96
N GLY A 230 4.95 0.60 -10.84
CA GLY A 230 4.23 -0.20 -9.85
C GLY A 230 2.75 -0.38 -10.19
N ASP A 231 1.97 -0.72 -9.17
CA ASP A 231 0.54 -0.94 -9.26
C ASP A 231 -0.23 0.06 -8.39
N CYS A 232 -1.45 0.40 -8.82
CA CYS A 232 -2.38 1.22 -8.07
C CYS A 232 -3.56 0.34 -7.65
N VAL A 233 -3.88 0.31 -6.36
CA VAL A 233 -5.04 -0.46 -5.86
C VAL A 233 -6.06 0.47 -5.22
N ILE A 234 -7.33 0.21 -5.47
CA ILE A 234 -8.42 0.86 -4.74
C ILE A 234 -8.34 0.37 -3.29
N GLU A 235 -8.18 1.32 -2.37
CA GLU A 235 -8.22 1.05 -0.94
C GLU A 235 -9.12 2.07 -0.24
N VAL A 236 -10.32 1.63 0.08
CA VAL A 236 -11.34 2.40 0.79
C VAL A 236 -11.82 1.63 2.01
N TYR A 237 -12.53 2.30 2.91
CA TYR A 237 -13.22 1.60 3.98
C TYR A 237 -14.59 1.10 3.51
N GLN A 238 -15.05 0.01 4.11
CA GLN A 238 -16.34 -0.59 3.79
C GLN A 238 -17.54 0.38 3.91
N ASN A 239 -17.44 1.40 4.74
CA ASN A 239 -18.47 2.45 4.85
C ASN A 239 -18.44 3.49 3.70
N ALA A 240 -17.49 3.40 2.77
CA ALA A 240 -17.45 4.24 1.57
C ALA A 240 -18.46 3.81 0.49
N TYR A 241 -19.07 2.64 0.65
CA TYR A 241 -20.05 2.07 -0.26
C TYR A 241 -21.07 1.20 0.51
N ARG A 242 -22.19 0.84 -0.12
CA ARG A 242 -23.28 0.09 0.49
C ARG A 242 -23.30 -1.37 0.07
N ASP A 243 -22.92 -1.61 -1.17
CA ASP A 243 -22.90 -2.94 -1.77
C ASP A 243 -21.60 -3.15 -2.55
N ASP A 244 -21.06 -4.37 -2.51
CA ASP A 244 -19.79 -4.70 -3.16
C ASP A 244 -19.79 -4.43 -4.68
N SER A 245 -20.95 -4.39 -5.33
CA SER A 245 -21.03 -4.01 -6.75
C SER A 245 -20.54 -2.59 -7.01
N GLU A 246 -20.71 -1.67 -6.06
CA GLU A 246 -20.31 -0.28 -6.23
C GLU A 246 -18.78 -0.12 -6.36
N ILE A 247 -17.98 -0.91 -5.61
CA ILE A 247 -16.52 -0.87 -5.73
C ILE A 247 -16.06 -1.42 -7.08
N PHE A 248 -16.73 -2.47 -7.58
CA PHE A 248 -16.44 -3.04 -8.89
C PHE A 248 -16.84 -2.11 -10.03
N GLU A 249 -18.02 -1.48 -9.95
CA GLU A 249 -18.44 -0.45 -10.91
C GLU A 249 -17.45 0.74 -10.91
N SER A 250 -16.99 1.17 -9.74
CA SER A 250 -15.96 2.22 -9.63
C SER A 250 -14.65 1.80 -10.28
N TYR A 251 -14.20 0.55 -10.07
CA TYR A 251 -13.03 -0.01 -10.72
C TYR A 251 -13.15 -0.01 -12.24
N ASP A 252 -14.29 -0.46 -12.77
CA ASP A 252 -14.55 -0.51 -14.23
C ASP A 252 -14.57 0.90 -14.84
N ARG A 253 -15.24 1.84 -14.18
CA ARG A 253 -15.29 3.25 -14.61
C ARG A 253 -13.90 3.88 -14.60
N LEU A 254 -13.11 3.68 -13.54
CA LEU A 254 -11.75 4.19 -13.45
C LEU A 254 -10.85 3.59 -14.53
N THR A 255 -10.95 2.27 -14.74
CA THR A 255 -10.20 1.56 -15.79
C THR A 255 -10.53 2.12 -17.18
N ALA A 256 -11.81 2.39 -17.45
CA ALA A 256 -12.25 2.98 -18.71
C ALA A 256 -11.75 4.43 -18.87
N ALA A 257 -11.81 5.23 -17.79
CA ALA A 257 -11.36 6.61 -17.79
C ALA A 257 -9.85 6.72 -18.07
N VAL A 258 -9.04 5.88 -17.42
CA VAL A 258 -7.58 5.83 -17.62
C VAL A 258 -7.24 5.45 -19.06
N LYS A 259 -7.91 4.44 -19.63
CA LYS A 259 -7.69 4.02 -21.03
C LYS A 259 -8.09 5.08 -22.07
N ALA A 260 -9.08 5.91 -21.75
CA ALA A 260 -9.59 6.94 -22.65
C ALA A 260 -8.74 8.23 -22.63
N ASP A 261 -8.02 8.51 -21.56
CA ASP A 261 -7.28 9.76 -21.38
C ASP A 261 -5.93 9.71 -22.12
N ALA A 262 -5.68 10.73 -22.95
CA ALA A 262 -4.43 10.85 -23.70
C ALA A 262 -3.18 10.97 -22.81
N ARG A 263 -3.32 11.51 -21.59
CA ARG A 263 -2.25 11.64 -20.58
C ARG A 263 -1.80 10.29 -20.01
N CYS A 264 -2.64 9.26 -20.17
CA CYS A 264 -2.44 7.92 -19.62
C CYS A 264 -2.09 6.85 -20.68
N ARG A 265 -1.78 7.24 -21.94
CA ARG A 265 -1.60 6.28 -23.05
C ARG A 265 -0.45 5.29 -22.87
N ASP A 266 0.51 5.60 -22.00
CA ASP A 266 1.66 4.76 -21.68
C ASP A 266 1.56 4.09 -20.30
N VAL A 267 0.34 4.03 -19.75
CA VAL A 267 0.01 3.48 -18.43
C VAL A 267 -0.43 2.01 -18.50
#